data_603426e656a38f13583365dc1a4804e4
#
_entry.id   603426e656a38f13583365dc1a4804e4
#
_cell.length_a   1.000
_cell.length_b   1.000
_cell.length_c   1.000
_cell.angle_alpha   90.00
_cell.angle_beta   90.00
_cell.angle_gamma   90.00
#
_symmetry.space_group_name_H-M   'P 1'
#
loop_
_entity.id
_entity.type
_entity.pdbx_description
1 polymer ?
#
loop_
_entity_poly.entity_id
_entity_poly.type
_entity_poly.pdbx_seq_one_letter_code
_entity_poly.pdbx_strand_id
1 'polypeptide(L)'
;MSTRAAAPARACAALGLCALALLAAGCAQLPPKTVVKEVRVEVPVQVPVVAPTDNAARVVLNANDRLRQLSPLELAQEVAPRDDGTLAPGNAVQLALALMVSHNNGETFRAQTLLDQVLRDTRPEANDWRPVAQFLADRVAEQRRMETELDKTRQARDDLQRRLDEANRKIEALKAIERSLGGPRSALDKP
;
A
#
# COMPACT_ATOMS: atom_id res chain seq x y z
N MET A 1 -62.97 -78.73 70.04
CA MET A 1 -63.14 -79.08 68.63
C MET A 1 -63.01 -77.85 67.80
N SER A 2 -62.08 -77.87 66.94
CA SER A 2 -61.84 -76.98 65.76
C SER A 2 -61.84 -75.52 65.95
N THR A 3 -60.65 -74.99 66.11
CA THR A 3 -60.31 -73.60 65.83
C THR A 3 -59.52 -73.48 64.52
N ARG A 4 -60.11 -72.89 63.56
CA ARG A 4 -59.47 -72.66 62.24
C ARG A 4 -58.71 -71.36 62.21
N ALA A 5 -57.44 -71.47 61.82
CA ALA A 5 -56.53 -70.36 61.60
C ALA A 5 -56.97 -69.48 60.42
N ALA A 6 -56.94 -68.21 60.65
CA ALA A 6 -57.07 -67.21 59.60
C ALA A 6 -56.06 -66.09 59.86
N ALA A 7 -54.81 -66.32 59.45
CA ALA A 7 -53.85 -65.26 59.44
C ALA A 7 -52.65 -65.57 58.48
N PRO A 8 -52.80 -65.41 57.16
CA PRO A 8 -51.65 -64.95 56.36
C PRO A 8 -51.97 -63.76 55.43
N ALA A 9 -53.24 -63.43 55.19
CA ALA A 9 -53.54 -62.35 54.14
C ALA A 9 -53.18 -60.96 54.56
N ARG A 10 -53.06 -60.61 55.84
CA ARG A 10 -52.71 -59.29 56.29
C ARG A 10 -51.19 -58.97 56.21
N ALA A 11 -50.36 -60.01 56.31
CA ALA A 11 -48.89 -59.82 56.24
C ALA A 11 -48.40 -59.54 54.81
N CYS A 12 -49.00 -60.10 53.77
CA CYS A 12 -48.62 -59.84 52.37
C CYS A 12 -49.08 -58.44 51.90
N ALA A 13 -50.21 -57.95 52.41
CA ALA A 13 -50.71 -56.64 52.07
C ALA A 13 -49.80 -55.50 52.67
N ALA A 14 -49.27 -55.71 53.89
CA ALA A 14 -48.37 -54.77 54.52
C ALA A 14 -47.00 -54.71 53.86
N LEU A 15 -46.44 -55.81 53.39
CA LEU A 15 -45.18 -55.87 52.63
C LEU A 15 -45.31 -55.25 51.25
N GLY A 16 -46.42 -55.40 50.57
CA GLY A 16 -46.68 -54.78 49.26
C GLY A 16 -46.75 -53.23 49.36
N LEU A 17 -47.41 -52.69 50.42
CA LEU A 17 -47.50 -51.24 50.62
C LEU A 17 -46.14 -50.59 50.99
N CYS A 18 -45.32 -51.34 51.80
CA CYS A 18 -43.93 -50.78 52.08
C CYS A 18 -43.05 -50.82 50.86
N ALA A 19 -43.15 -51.83 49.97
CA ALA A 19 -42.37 -51.85 48.72
C ALA A 19 -42.77 -50.70 47.75
N LEU A 20 -44.09 -50.44 47.67
CA LEU A 20 -44.57 -49.29 46.82
C LEU A 20 -44.18 -47.94 47.40
N ALA A 21 -44.13 -47.78 48.70
CA ALA A 21 -43.66 -46.50 49.34
C ALA A 21 -42.18 -46.28 49.18
N LEU A 22 -41.33 -47.29 49.14
CA LEU A 22 -39.90 -47.21 48.90
C LEU A 22 -39.58 -46.86 47.44
N LEU A 23 -40.39 -47.31 46.46
CA LEU A 23 -40.24 -46.95 45.07
C LEU A 23 -40.66 -45.52 44.77
N ALA A 24 -41.59 -44.96 45.50
CA ALA A 24 -41.99 -43.57 45.37
C ALA A 24 -40.97 -42.55 45.98
N ALA A 25 -40.18 -43.00 46.98
CA ALA A 25 -39.15 -42.13 47.59
C ALA A 25 -37.88 -41.94 46.76
N GLY A 26 -37.66 -42.78 45.71
CA GLY A 26 -36.48 -42.76 44.87
C GLY A 26 -36.44 -41.63 43.80
N CYS A 27 -37.55 -40.92 43.53
CA CYS A 27 -37.63 -39.93 42.45
C CYS A 27 -37.45 -38.46 42.90
N ALA A 28 -37.15 -38.17 44.16
CA ALA A 28 -37.00 -36.84 44.68
C ALA A 28 -35.51 -36.39 44.78
N GLN A 29 -34.66 -36.86 43.87
CA GLN A 29 -33.35 -36.20 43.70
C GLN A 29 -33.57 -34.90 42.93
N LEU A 30 -33.68 -33.77 43.57
CA LEU A 30 -33.58 -32.48 42.95
C LEU A 30 -32.24 -32.39 42.23
N PRO A 31 -32.23 -31.98 40.94
CA PRO A 31 -30.97 -31.77 40.26
C PRO A 31 -30.14 -30.76 41.05
N PRO A 32 -28.83 -30.97 41.17
CA PRO A 32 -27.97 -30.03 41.85
C PRO A 32 -28.15 -28.64 41.18
N LYS A 33 -28.49 -27.62 41.95
CA LYS A 33 -28.48 -26.25 41.48
C LYS A 33 -27.04 -25.95 41.01
N THR A 34 -26.77 -26.07 39.73
CA THR A 34 -25.56 -25.54 39.12
C THR A 34 -25.64 -24.05 39.29
N VAL A 35 -24.96 -23.54 40.30
CA VAL A 35 -24.68 -22.10 40.40
C VAL A 35 -23.64 -21.78 39.32
N VAL A 36 -24.11 -21.37 38.15
CA VAL A 36 -23.23 -20.79 37.15
C VAL A 36 -22.69 -19.49 37.74
N LYS A 37 -21.52 -19.59 38.37
CA LYS A 37 -20.77 -18.42 38.77
C LYS A 37 -20.19 -17.82 37.49
N GLU A 38 -20.87 -16.82 36.92
CA GLU A 38 -20.26 -16.02 35.87
C GLU A 38 -18.98 -15.42 36.42
N VAL A 39 -17.85 -16.03 36.14
CA VAL A 39 -16.56 -15.45 36.34
C VAL A 39 -16.33 -14.54 35.14
N ARG A 40 -16.55 -13.25 35.32
CA ARG A 40 -16.16 -12.25 34.34
C ARG A 40 -14.63 -12.23 34.30
N VAL A 41 -14.06 -13.06 33.42
CA VAL A 41 -12.64 -13.03 33.13
C VAL A 41 -12.43 -11.80 32.24
N GLU A 42 -11.92 -10.72 32.80
CA GLU A 42 -11.38 -9.62 32.01
C GLU A 42 -10.14 -10.17 31.30
N VAL A 43 -10.34 -10.65 30.08
CA VAL A 43 -9.21 -10.95 29.18
C VAL A 43 -8.67 -9.58 28.75
N PRO A 44 -7.45 -9.20 29.13
CA PRO A 44 -6.86 -7.96 28.63
C PRO A 44 -6.69 -8.13 27.11
N VAL A 45 -7.61 -7.54 26.34
CA VAL A 45 -7.45 -7.39 24.91
C VAL A 45 -6.30 -6.43 24.73
N GLN A 46 -5.14 -6.96 24.39
CA GLN A 46 -4.02 -6.12 23.94
C GLN A 46 -4.48 -5.45 22.65
N VAL A 47 -4.97 -4.22 22.76
CA VAL A 47 -5.19 -3.36 21.59
C VAL A 47 -3.80 -3.10 21.01
N PRO A 48 -3.50 -3.55 19.77
CA PRO A 48 -2.20 -3.27 19.18
C PRO A 48 -2.04 -1.75 19.09
N VAL A 49 -1.13 -1.20 19.87
CA VAL A 49 -0.75 0.21 19.76
C VAL A 49 0.07 0.33 18.50
N VAL A 50 -0.50 0.95 17.48
CA VAL A 50 0.21 1.22 16.23
C VAL A 50 1.36 2.18 16.54
N ALA A 51 2.59 1.78 16.22
CA ALA A 51 3.73 2.66 16.40
C ALA A 51 3.56 3.93 15.54
N PRO A 52 4.00 5.10 16.00
CA PRO A 52 3.89 6.35 15.23
C PRO A 52 4.47 6.24 13.81
N THR A 53 5.58 5.56 13.66
CA THR A 53 6.23 5.25 12.36
C THR A 53 5.32 4.43 11.44
N ASP A 54 4.62 3.43 11.97
CA ASP A 54 3.68 2.61 11.20
C ASP A 54 2.48 3.46 10.75
N ASN A 55 2.07 4.42 11.57
CA ASN A 55 1.02 5.36 11.21
C ASN A 55 1.48 6.27 10.05
N ALA A 56 2.70 6.80 10.09
CA ALA A 56 3.28 7.60 9.01
C ALA A 56 3.31 6.82 7.68
N ALA A 57 3.74 5.55 7.71
CA ALA A 57 3.74 4.68 6.55
C ALA A 57 2.33 4.46 5.99
N ARG A 58 1.33 4.23 6.83
CA ARG A 58 -0.07 4.09 6.43
C ARG A 58 -0.61 5.35 5.75
N VAL A 59 -0.32 6.52 6.32
CA VAL A 59 -0.75 7.79 5.75
C VAL A 59 -0.19 7.97 4.34
N VAL A 60 1.09 7.64 4.14
CA VAL A 60 1.75 7.72 2.83
C VAL A 60 1.15 6.74 1.82
N LEU A 61 0.88 5.49 2.22
CA LEU A 61 0.25 4.50 1.35
C LEU A 61 -1.16 4.93 0.93
N ASN A 62 -1.98 5.39 1.87
CA ASN A 62 -3.32 5.91 1.57
C ASN A 62 -3.26 7.15 0.67
N ALA A 63 -2.30 8.05 0.91
CA ALA A 63 -2.09 9.22 0.06
C ALA A 63 -1.69 8.81 -1.36
N ASN A 64 -0.81 7.82 -1.52
CA ASN A 64 -0.43 7.30 -2.83
C ASN A 64 -1.62 6.73 -3.60
N ASP A 65 -2.47 5.94 -2.94
CA ASP A 65 -3.66 5.37 -3.58
C ASP A 65 -4.65 6.47 -4.02
N ARG A 66 -4.84 7.48 -3.18
CA ARG A 66 -5.66 8.66 -3.54
C ARG A 66 -5.08 9.42 -4.72
N LEU A 67 -3.78 9.75 -4.69
CA LEU A 67 -3.12 10.53 -5.73
C LEU A 67 -3.17 9.84 -7.10
N ARG A 68 -3.08 8.52 -7.13
CA ARG A 68 -3.18 7.72 -8.38
C ARG A 68 -4.57 7.75 -9.01
N GLN A 69 -5.60 8.10 -8.26
CA GLN A 69 -6.98 8.19 -8.73
C GLN A 69 -7.33 9.59 -9.21
N LEU A 70 -6.48 10.59 -8.94
CA LEU A 70 -6.71 11.97 -9.35
C LEU A 70 -6.50 12.13 -10.87
N SER A 71 -7.31 13.00 -11.47
CA SER A 71 -7.06 13.48 -12.82
C SER A 71 -5.80 14.35 -12.88
N PRO A 72 -5.18 14.54 -14.04
CA PRO A 72 -4.01 15.40 -14.19
C PRO A 72 -4.22 16.84 -13.68
N LEU A 73 -5.44 17.36 -13.82
CA LEU A 73 -5.79 18.71 -13.36
C LEU A 73 -5.84 18.78 -11.82
N GLU A 74 -6.48 17.81 -11.19
CA GLU A 74 -6.54 17.72 -9.73
C GLU A 74 -5.16 17.52 -9.12
N LEU A 75 -4.34 16.65 -9.73
CA LEU A 75 -2.97 16.43 -9.30
C LEU A 75 -2.13 17.72 -9.43
N ALA A 76 -2.30 18.47 -10.52
CA ALA A 76 -1.63 19.77 -10.67
C ALA A 76 -2.03 20.76 -9.58
N GLN A 77 -3.27 20.73 -9.10
CA GLN A 77 -3.72 21.56 -7.97
C GLN A 77 -3.08 21.12 -6.65
N GLU A 78 -2.92 19.80 -6.43
CA GLU A 78 -2.24 19.27 -5.23
C GLU A 78 -0.77 19.68 -5.16
N VAL A 79 -0.06 19.71 -6.29
CA VAL A 79 1.37 20.06 -6.35
C VAL A 79 1.62 21.55 -6.57
N ALA A 80 0.57 22.34 -6.71
CA ALA A 80 0.71 23.78 -6.93
C ALA A 80 1.63 24.43 -5.87
N PRO A 81 2.48 25.37 -6.25
CA PRO A 81 3.33 26.07 -5.29
C PRO A 81 2.45 26.76 -4.25
N ARG A 82 2.64 26.38 -2.99
CA ARG A 82 2.04 27.06 -1.84
C ARG A 82 3.17 27.81 -1.17
N ASP A 83 2.88 29.02 -0.71
CA ASP A 83 3.84 29.79 0.10
C ASP A 83 3.83 29.22 1.53
N ASP A 84 4.36 28.02 1.60
CA ASP A 84 4.37 27.27 2.84
C ASP A 84 5.70 27.54 3.52
N GLY A 85 5.70 28.44 4.45
CA GLY A 85 6.81 28.57 5.39
C GLY A 85 7.40 27.21 5.78
N THR A 86 7.66 26.89 6.97
CA THR A 86 8.06 25.54 7.41
C THR A 86 6.86 24.58 7.40
N LEU A 87 6.76 23.74 6.39
CA LEU A 87 5.78 22.67 6.34
C LEU A 87 5.97 21.71 7.54
N ALA A 88 4.85 21.23 8.09
CA ALA A 88 4.91 20.11 9.02
C ALA A 88 5.51 18.88 8.30
N PRO A 89 6.34 18.05 8.97
CA PRO A 89 7.04 16.93 8.32
C PRO A 89 6.13 16.01 7.51
N GLY A 90 4.95 15.68 8.03
CA GLY A 90 3.98 14.86 7.33
C GLY A 90 3.43 15.49 6.05
N ASN A 91 3.20 16.80 6.06
CA ASN A 91 2.73 17.51 4.87
C ASN A 91 3.83 17.61 3.81
N ALA A 92 5.08 17.82 4.22
CA ALA A 92 6.23 17.83 3.31
C ALA A 92 6.41 16.46 2.62
N VAL A 93 6.28 15.36 3.36
CA VAL A 93 6.34 13.99 2.79
C VAL A 93 5.19 13.75 1.82
N GLN A 94 3.96 14.14 2.16
CA GLN A 94 2.80 13.96 1.28
C GLN A 94 2.91 14.82 0.00
N LEU A 95 3.39 16.05 0.11
CA LEU A 95 3.65 16.91 -1.05
C LEU A 95 4.76 16.32 -1.94
N ALA A 96 5.85 15.83 -1.35
CA ALA A 96 6.91 15.16 -2.09
C ALA A 96 6.38 13.94 -2.86
N LEU A 97 5.50 13.14 -2.23
CA LEU A 97 4.84 12.02 -2.89
C LEU A 97 3.96 12.48 -4.07
N ALA A 98 3.18 13.55 -3.91
CA ALA A 98 2.36 14.10 -4.99
C ALA A 98 3.22 14.57 -6.17
N LEU A 99 4.35 15.24 -5.89
CA LEU A 99 5.34 15.64 -6.91
C LEU A 99 5.95 14.45 -7.65
N MET A 100 6.20 13.34 -6.94
CA MET A 100 6.68 12.09 -7.57
C MET A 100 5.64 11.45 -8.49
N VAL A 101 4.36 11.51 -8.11
CA VAL A 101 3.26 10.93 -8.90
C VAL A 101 2.91 11.77 -10.11
N SER A 102 3.13 13.09 -10.06
CA SER A 102 2.83 14.00 -11.18
C SER A 102 3.72 13.78 -12.41
N HIS A 103 4.92 13.21 -12.23
CA HIS A 103 5.91 12.93 -13.29
C HIS A 103 6.28 14.14 -14.17
N ASN A 104 6.07 15.37 -13.69
CA ASN A 104 6.45 16.56 -14.43
C ASN A 104 7.94 16.85 -14.30
N ASN A 105 8.56 17.33 -15.39
CA ASN A 105 9.97 17.67 -15.41
C ASN A 105 10.28 18.76 -14.36
N GLY A 106 11.28 18.51 -13.52
CA GLY A 106 11.73 19.42 -12.47
C GLY A 106 11.06 19.21 -11.11
N GLU A 107 9.93 18.50 -11.03
CA GLU A 107 9.24 18.23 -9.76
C GLU A 107 9.97 17.21 -8.89
N THR A 108 10.74 16.30 -9.50
CA THR A 108 11.64 15.37 -8.79
C THR A 108 12.69 16.10 -7.94
N PHE A 109 13.22 17.25 -8.42
CA PHE A 109 14.14 18.05 -7.62
C PHE A 109 13.46 18.70 -6.42
N ARG A 110 12.25 19.23 -6.61
CA ARG A 110 11.45 19.81 -5.53
C ARG A 110 11.06 18.75 -4.49
N ALA A 111 10.65 17.56 -4.95
CA ALA A 111 10.36 16.43 -4.07
C ALA A 111 11.58 16.04 -3.21
N GLN A 112 12.77 15.95 -3.83
CA GLN A 112 14.00 15.66 -3.10
C GLN A 112 14.30 16.73 -2.04
N THR A 113 14.17 18.02 -2.37
CA THR A 113 14.41 19.10 -1.43
C THR A 113 13.50 19.01 -0.21
N LEU A 114 12.22 18.70 -0.40
CA LEU A 114 11.25 18.53 0.69
C LEU A 114 11.62 17.33 1.60
N LEU A 115 11.99 16.21 1.00
CA LEU A 115 12.40 15.03 1.76
C LEU A 115 13.70 15.27 2.53
N ASP A 116 14.67 15.94 1.93
CA ASP A 116 15.92 16.33 2.59
C ASP A 116 15.68 17.31 3.76
N GLN A 117 14.66 18.17 3.67
CA GLN A 117 14.25 19.02 4.78
C GLN A 117 13.72 18.20 5.96
N VAL A 118 12.85 17.21 5.69
CA VAL A 118 12.32 16.31 6.73
C VAL A 118 13.42 15.49 7.37
N LEU A 119 14.39 15.01 6.60
CA LEU A 119 15.52 14.23 7.11
C LEU A 119 16.45 15.04 8.01
N ARG A 120 16.59 16.35 7.74
CA ARG A 120 17.39 17.29 8.54
C ARG A 120 16.63 17.94 9.67
N ASP A 121 15.31 17.78 9.70
CA ASP A 121 14.46 18.36 10.75
C ASP A 121 14.75 17.71 12.11
N THR A 122 15.08 18.53 13.11
CA THR A 122 15.41 18.08 14.46
C THR A 122 14.20 18.03 15.40
N ARG A 123 13.03 18.46 14.92
CA ARG A 123 11.80 18.43 15.72
C ARG A 123 11.38 16.98 16.03
N PRO A 124 10.86 16.72 17.24
CA PRO A 124 10.44 15.36 17.63
C PRO A 124 9.45 14.73 16.65
N GLU A 125 8.54 15.52 16.10
CA GLU A 125 7.51 15.07 15.16
C GLU A 125 8.11 14.53 13.86
N ALA A 126 9.31 15.00 13.46
CA ALA A 126 9.99 14.52 12.26
C ALA A 126 10.51 13.09 12.41
N ASN A 127 10.76 12.61 13.65
CA ASN A 127 11.29 11.27 13.89
C ASN A 127 10.38 10.18 13.33
N ASP A 128 9.07 10.35 13.43
CA ASP A 128 8.08 9.37 12.98
C ASP A 128 8.04 9.27 11.44
N TRP A 129 8.39 10.37 10.75
CA TRP A 129 8.37 10.47 9.30
C TRP A 129 9.71 10.14 8.64
N ARG A 130 10.84 10.17 9.37
CA ARG A 130 12.18 9.93 8.82
C ARG A 130 12.31 8.62 8.04
N PRO A 131 11.85 7.46 8.54
CA PRO A 131 12.01 6.21 7.81
C PRO A 131 11.31 6.23 6.46
N VAL A 132 10.10 6.80 6.41
CA VAL A 132 9.34 6.94 5.16
C VAL A 132 9.96 7.98 4.24
N ALA A 133 10.42 9.11 4.81
CA ALA A 133 11.12 10.15 4.04
C ALA A 133 12.41 9.62 3.43
N GLN A 134 13.19 8.81 4.16
CA GLN A 134 14.40 8.17 3.64
C GLN A 134 14.06 7.23 2.48
N PHE A 135 13.07 6.36 2.65
CA PHE A 135 12.63 5.45 1.60
C PHE A 135 12.22 6.18 0.32
N LEU A 136 11.46 7.29 0.45
CA LEU A 136 11.05 8.10 -0.70
C LEU A 136 12.23 8.87 -1.31
N ALA A 137 13.17 9.37 -0.49
CA ALA A 137 14.36 10.06 -0.96
C ALA A 137 15.24 9.16 -1.83
N ASP A 138 15.45 7.91 -1.40
CA ASP A 138 16.19 6.91 -2.17
C ASP A 138 15.48 6.64 -3.52
N ARG A 139 14.16 6.58 -3.51
CA ARG A 139 13.36 6.38 -4.73
C ARG A 139 13.45 7.56 -5.69
N VAL A 140 13.38 8.80 -5.17
CA VAL A 140 13.56 10.03 -5.97
C VAL A 140 14.96 10.10 -6.56
N ALA A 141 15.98 9.75 -5.78
CA ALA A 141 17.37 9.73 -6.27
C ALA A 141 17.54 8.77 -7.45
N GLU A 142 16.95 7.58 -7.39
CA GLU A 142 16.97 6.61 -8.48
C GLU A 142 16.19 7.11 -9.70
N GLN A 143 15.02 7.71 -9.52
CA GLN A 143 14.25 8.31 -10.61
C GLN A 143 15.07 9.39 -11.33
N ARG A 144 15.76 10.28 -10.60
CA ARG A 144 16.61 11.32 -11.18
C ARG A 144 17.79 10.75 -11.97
N ARG A 145 18.39 9.65 -11.50
CA ARG A 145 19.43 8.97 -12.28
C ARG A 145 18.89 8.48 -13.63
N MET A 146 17.73 7.83 -13.62
CA MET A 146 17.09 7.36 -14.84
C MET A 146 16.72 8.51 -15.79
N GLU A 147 16.20 9.63 -15.27
CA GLU A 147 15.91 10.84 -16.06
C GLU A 147 17.19 11.37 -16.73
N THR A 148 18.29 11.47 -15.98
CA THR A 148 19.59 11.92 -16.49
C THR A 148 20.12 11.01 -17.61
N GLU A 149 20.03 9.70 -17.45
CA GLU A 149 20.46 8.74 -18.49
C GLU A 149 19.56 8.78 -19.72
N LEU A 150 18.26 8.98 -19.54
CA LEU A 150 17.32 9.15 -20.64
C LEU A 150 17.63 10.41 -21.44
N ASP A 151 17.94 11.53 -20.77
CA ASP A 151 18.29 12.79 -21.42
C ASP A 151 19.63 12.68 -22.20
N LYS A 152 20.63 12.01 -21.65
CA LYS A 152 21.88 11.69 -22.37
C LYS A 152 21.61 10.88 -23.64
N THR A 153 20.75 9.86 -23.53
CA THR A 153 20.39 9.01 -24.66
C THR A 153 19.65 9.79 -25.75
N ARG A 154 18.70 10.67 -25.33
CA ARG A 154 18.01 11.57 -26.26
C ARG A 154 18.97 12.50 -26.99
N GLN A 155 19.88 13.15 -26.26
CA GLN A 155 20.90 14.03 -26.84
C GLN A 155 21.79 13.28 -27.84
N ALA A 156 22.27 12.09 -27.48
CA ALA A 156 23.08 11.25 -28.37
C ALA A 156 22.31 10.87 -29.66
N ARG A 157 21.03 10.51 -29.53
CA ARG A 157 20.17 10.22 -30.69
C ARG A 157 20.02 11.44 -31.59
N ASP A 158 19.78 12.60 -31.03
CA ASP A 158 19.57 13.84 -31.79
C ASP A 158 20.88 14.28 -32.47
N ASP A 159 22.04 14.05 -31.85
CA ASP A 159 23.35 14.26 -32.48
C ASP A 159 23.59 13.31 -33.66
N LEU A 160 23.27 12.04 -33.49
CA LEU A 160 23.37 11.07 -34.58
C LEU A 160 22.44 11.41 -35.74
N GLN A 161 21.22 11.83 -35.47
CA GLN A 161 20.28 12.26 -36.49
C GLN A 161 20.82 13.45 -37.27
N ARG A 162 21.36 14.48 -36.58
CA ARG A 162 21.99 15.63 -37.24
C ARG A 162 23.15 15.25 -38.17
N ARG A 163 24.02 14.32 -37.72
CA ARG A 163 25.13 13.79 -38.54
C ARG A 163 24.63 13.03 -39.74
N LEU A 164 23.58 12.24 -39.58
CA LEU A 164 22.94 11.50 -40.67
C LEU A 164 22.38 12.46 -41.73
N ASP A 165 21.66 13.48 -41.32
CA ASP A 165 21.08 14.49 -42.21
C ASP A 165 22.17 15.32 -42.92
N GLU A 166 23.27 15.59 -42.25
CA GLU A 166 24.43 16.24 -42.89
C GLU A 166 25.11 15.35 -43.94
N ALA A 167 25.31 14.06 -43.59
CA ALA A 167 25.88 13.09 -44.53
C ALA A 167 24.99 12.93 -45.78
N ASN A 168 23.68 12.81 -45.59
CA ASN A 168 22.73 12.72 -46.71
C ASN A 168 22.78 13.96 -47.61
N ARG A 169 22.84 15.18 -46.99
CA ARG A 169 22.99 16.43 -47.78
C ARG A 169 24.29 16.44 -48.59
N LYS A 170 25.42 15.98 -48.03
CA LYS A 170 26.68 15.85 -48.76
C LYS A 170 26.58 14.86 -49.93
N ILE A 171 25.94 13.69 -49.73
CA ILE A 171 25.69 12.69 -50.77
C ILE A 171 24.86 13.30 -51.91
N GLU A 172 23.77 14.01 -51.59
CA GLU A 172 22.93 14.62 -52.63
C GLU A 172 23.67 15.73 -53.37
N ALA A 173 24.50 16.54 -52.70
CA ALA A 173 25.36 17.52 -53.33
C ALA A 173 26.38 16.86 -54.33
N LEU A 174 27.03 15.75 -53.90
CA LEU A 174 27.96 15.02 -54.77
C LEU A 174 27.25 14.42 -55.96
N LYS A 175 26.08 13.84 -55.82
CA LYS A 175 25.24 13.33 -56.94
C LYS A 175 24.83 14.46 -57.88
N ALA A 176 24.57 15.67 -57.41
CA ALA A 176 24.25 16.82 -58.23
C ALA A 176 25.46 17.26 -59.06
N ILE A 177 26.65 17.27 -58.47
CA ILE A 177 27.91 17.58 -59.17
C ILE A 177 28.20 16.50 -60.24
N GLU A 178 28.08 15.20 -59.88
CA GLU A 178 28.27 14.09 -60.82
C GLU A 178 27.35 14.22 -62.03
N ARG A 179 26.04 14.50 -61.80
CA ARG A 179 25.09 14.76 -62.89
C ARG A 179 25.46 15.95 -63.78
N SER A 180 26.01 17.02 -63.18
CA SER A 180 26.44 18.21 -63.91
C SER A 180 27.71 17.97 -64.77
N LEU A 181 28.62 17.12 -64.30
CA LEU A 181 29.83 16.73 -65.00
C LEU A 181 29.61 15.62 -66.07
N GLY A 182 28.63 14.74 -65.81
CA GLY A 182 28.25 13.67 -66.73
C GLY A 182 27.25 14.06 -67.82
N GLY A 183 26.94 15.35 -67.95
CA GLY A 183 26.11 15.90 -69.04
C GLY A 183 26.66 15.52 -70.44
N PRO A 184 25.81 15.42 -71.46
CA PRO A 184 26.07 14.63 -72.67
C PRO A 184 27.31 15.10 -73.44
N ARG A 185 28.41 14.35 -73.39
CA ARG A 185 29.55 14.44 -74.31
C ARG A 185 29.18 13.98 -75.74
N SER A 186 27.90 13.74 -75.99
CA SER A 186 27.44 13.16 -77.27
C SER A 186 27.10 14.21 -78.36
N ALA A 187 27.52 15.48 -78.22
CA ALA A 187 27.25 16.54 -79.22
C ALA A 187 28.45 16.91 -80.11
N LEU A 188 29.63 16.30 -79.88
CA LEU A 188 30.84 16.66 -80.69
C LEU A 188 31.36 15.55 -81.62
N ASP A 189 30.71 14.41 -81.66
CA ASP A 189 31.09 13.37 -82.67
C ASP A 189 29.96 13.15 -83.71
N LYS A 190 29.85 14.11 -84.64
CA LYS A 190 29.21 13.88 -85.96
C LYS A 190 30.11 14.42 -87.06
N PRO A 191 30.59 13.55 -87.97
CA PRO A 191 31.40 13.89 -89.16
C PRO A 191 30.63 14.69 -90.18
#